data_644945964ab4d87263b67472a81d416c
#
_entry.id   644945964ab4d87263b67472a81d416c
#
_cell.length_a   1.000
_cell.length_b   1.000
_cell.length_c   1.000
_cell.angle_alpha   90.00
_cell.angle_beta   90.00
_cell.angle_gamma   90.00
#
_symmetry.space_group_name_H-M   'P 1'
#
loop_
_entity.id
_entity.type
_entity.pdbx_description
1 polymer ?
#
loop_
_entity_poly.entity_id
_entity_poly.type
_entity_poly.pdbx_seq_one_letter_code
_entity_poly.pdbx_strand_id
1 'polypeptide(L)'
;MSFKTVPQMFQHVVSERPTLKTFYTKTENGWEGIDLAELQVMVEDFANGLKNLGINDNDKVAIIGANSRKWSISDYAIAHIRAVSVPVYPTLIPAQSQYVVEHSESKIAIVQDEVQLDKVYPLINDANSNLHTIIIMDNSYNGGKENIVKFADVFNMKDTQHDIRAISATVEENDLLTLISVSYTHLRAHETSH
;
A
#
# COMPACT_ATOMS: atom_id res chain seq x y z
N MET A 1 3.09 -0.90 28.17
CA MET A 1 1.86 -0.79 27.35
C MET A 1 1.92 -1.89 26.30
N SER A 2 0.83 -2.60 26.10
CA SER A 2 0.72 -3.63 25.05
C SER A 2 -0.21 -3.11 23.97
N PHE A 3 0.31 -2.87 22.76
CA PHE A 3 -0.50 -2.58 21.58
C PHE A 3 -0.95 -3.90 20.97
N LYS A 4 -2.17 -3.94 20.48
CA LYS A 4 -2.72 -5.13 19.83
C LYS A 4 -2.69 -5.02 18.31
N THR A 5 -2.67 -3.80 17.78
CA THR A 5 -2.71 -3.54 16.33
C THR A 5 -1.69 -2.48 15.91
N VAL A 6 -1.31 -2.50 14.63
CA VAL A 6 -0.40 -1.51 14.04
C VAL A 6 -0.99 -0.09 14.12
N PRO A 7 -2.28 0.16 13.81
CA PRO A 7 -2.88 1.48 13.99
C PRO A 7 -2.83 1.99 15.44
N GLN A 8 -3.09 1.15 16.44
CA GLN A 8 -2.99 1.54 17.85
C GLN A 8 -1.56 1.95 18.23
N MET A 9 -0.56 1.18 17.80
CA MET A 9 0.85 1.50 18.01
C MET A 9 1.20 2.84 17.35
N PHE A 10 0.81 3.03 16.09
CA PHE A 10 1.07 4.25 15.33
C PHE A 10 0.48 5.48 16.03
N GLN A 11 -0.81 5.46 16.37
CA GLN A 11 -1.48 6.57 17.05
C GLN A 11 -0.85 6.91 18.40
N HIS A 12 -0.44 5.89 19.16
CA HIS A 12 0.26 6.13 20.44
C HIS A 12 1.59 6.84 20.22
N VAL A 13 2.42 6.35 19.29
CA VAL A 13 3.73 6.95 19.02
C VAL A 13 3.59 8.40 18.54
N VAL A 14 2.61 8.68 17.69
CA VAL A 14 2.30 10.05 17.25
C VAL A 14 1.88 10.93 18.41
N SER A 15 0.99 10.45 19.30
CA SER A 15 0.53 11.24 20.46
C SER A 15 1.64 11.57 21.45
N GLU A 16 2.56 10.63 21.67
CA GLU A 16 3.68 10.81 22.60
C GLU A 16 4.83 11.70 22.02
N ARG A 17 5.02 11.64 20.71
CA ARG A 17 6.16 12.27 20.03
C ARG A 17 5.80 12.96 18.72
N PRO A 18 4.83 13.88 18.68
CA PRO A 18 4.30 14.46 17.44
C PRO A 18 5.35 15.15 16.58
N THR A 19 6.39 15.74 17.19
CA THR A 19 7.45 16.50 16.52
C THR A 19 8.69 15.65 16.21
N LEU A 20 8.67 14.34 16.50
CA LEU A 20 9.79 13.46 16.18
C LEU A 20 9.92 13.33 14.66
N LYS A 21 11.09 13.70 14.13
CA LYS A 21 11.39 13.56 12.70
C LYS A 21 11.64 12.10 12.34
N THR A 22 10.95 11.65 11.31
CA THR A 22 11.03 10.28 10.77
C THR A 22 11.07 10.31 9.25
N PHE A 23 11.21 9.15 8.60
CA PHE A 23 11.13 8.98 7.15
C PHE A 23 11.97 9.99 6.37
N TYR A 24 13.26 10.02 6.66
CA TYR A 24 14.19 10.92 5.99
C TYR A 24 14.32 10.58 4.50
N THR A 25 14.22 11.61 3.68
CA THR A 25 14.47 11.54 2.23
C THR A 25 15.70 12.38 1.89
N LYS A 26 16.59 11.87 1.07
CA LYS A 26 17.73 12.63 0.58
C LYS A 26 17.28 13.62 -0.48
N THR A 27 17.59 14.89 -0.26
CA THR A 27 17.36 16.00 -1.20
C THR A 27 18.67 16.61 -1.62
N GLU A 28 18.66 17.60 -2.50
CA GLU A 28 19.85 18.37 -2.88
C GLU A 28 20.44 19.14 -1.69
N ASN A 29 19.62 19.51 -0.72
CA ASN A 29 20.01 20.27 0.47
C ASN A 29 20.36 19.37 1.68
N GLY A 30 20.38 18.04 1.51
CA GLY A 30 20.68 17.10 2.58
C GLY A 30 19.53 16.13 2.89
N TRP A 31 19.39 15.74 4.13
CA TRP A 31 18.34 14.80 4.56
C TRP A 31 17.16 15.57 5.17
N GLU A 32 15.98 15.41 4.61
CA GLU A 32 14.74 16.01 5.09
C GLU A 32 13.81 14.95 5.66
N GLY A 33 13.50 15.06 6.96
CA GLY A 33 12.54 14.22 7.66
C GLY A 33 11.20 14.92 7.83
N ILE A 34 10.11 14.16 7.81
CA ILE A 34 8.79 14.64 8.24
C ILE A 34 8.59 14.32 9.71
N ASP A 35 7.82 15.13 10.43
CA ASP A 35 7.44 14.79 11.79
C ASP A 35 6.26 13.81 11.83
N LEU A 36 6.05 13.19 12.99
CA LEU A 36 5.02 12.18 13.15
C LEU A 36 3.61 12.75 13.01
N ALA A 37 3.37 13.99 13.40
CA ALA A 37 2.08 14.64 13.22
C ALA A 37 1.77 14.87 11.73
N GLU A 38 2.76 15.29 10.94
CA GLU A 38 2.64 15.42 9.48
C GLU A 38 2.42 14.05 8.84
N LEU A 39 3.17 13.03 9.25
CA LEU A 39 2.99 11.66 8.77
C LEU A 39 1.57 11.15 9.04
N GLN A 40 1.01 11.43 10.23
CA GLN A 40 -0.37 11.04 10.56
C GLN A 40 -1.38 11.64 9.58
N VAL A 41 -1.28 12.93 9.31
CA VAL A 41 -2.17 13.60 8.33
C VAL A 41 -2.05 12.94 6.97
N MET A 42 -0.82 12.68 6.50
CA MET A 42 -0.61 12.00 5.21
C MET A 42 -1.21 10.60 5.18
N VAL A 43 -1.08 9.82 6.25
CA VAL A 43 -1.67 8.48 6.34
C VAL A 43 -3.19 8.54 6.32
N GLU A 44 -3.80 9.44 7.10
CA GLU A 44 -5.25 9.61 7.17
C GLU A 44 -5.84 10.09 5.84
N ASP A 45 -5.22 11.08 5.19
CA ASP A 45 -5.66 11.58 3.87
C ASP A 45 -5.53 10.52 2.78
N PHE A 46 -4.42 9.77 2.74
CA PHE A 46 -4.24 8.68 1.78
C PHE A 46 -5.23 7.54 2.02
N ALA A 47 -5.47 7.18 3.27
CA ALA A 47 -6.48 6.19 3.66
C ALA A 47 -7.89 6.61 3.21
N ASN A 48 -8.25 7.90 3.38
CA ASN A 48 -9.51 8.45 2.86
C ASN A 48 -9.59 8.33 1.33
N GLY A 49 -8.50 8.62 0.61
CA GLY A 49 -8.42 8.44 -0.83
C GLY A 49 -8.63 6.99 -1.26
N LEU A 50 -8.03 6.02 -0.56
CA LEU A 50 -8.25 4.59 -0.83
C LEU A 50 -9.71 4.19 -0.61
N LYS A 51 -10.39 4.72 0.41
CA LYS A 51 -11.83 4.51 0.62
C LYS A 51 -12.65 5.07 -0.53
N ASN A 52 -12.33 6.26 -1.03
CA ASN A 52 -13.00 6.87 -2.19
C ASN A 52 -12.71 6.09 -3.50
N LEU A 53 -11.60 5.38 -3.60
CA LEU A 53 -11.30 4.44 -4.68
C LEU A 53 -11.99 3.07 -4.51
N GLY A 54 -12.83 2.88 -3.50
CA GLY A 54 -13.66 1.70 -3.31
C GLY A 54 -13.04 0.60 -2.46
N ILE A 55 -11.93 0.85 -1.74
CA ILE A 55 -11.34 -0.13 -0.81
C ILE A 55 -12.18 -0.24 0.45
N ASN A 56 -12.56 -1.46 0.80
CA ASN A 56 -13.31 -1.81 1.99
C ASN A 56 -12.52 -2.75 2.91
N ASP A 57 -13.12 -3.11 4.03
CA ASP A 57 -12.54 -4.05 5.00
C ASP A 57 -12.15 -5.37 4.32
N ASN A 58 -10.96 -5.89 4.63
CA ASN A 58 -10.37 -7.11 4.07
C ASN A 58 -10.05 -7.07 2.57
N ASP A 59 -10.27 -5.96 1.86
CA ASP A 59 -9.80 -5.80 0.49
C ASP A 59 -8.27 -5.75 0.46
N LYS A 60 -7.68 -6.29 -0.60
CA LYS A 60 -6.24 -6.38 -0.76
C LYS A 60 -5.75 -5.26 -1.67
N VAL A 61 -4.62 -4.67 -1.25
CA VAL A 61 -3.93 -3.62 -1.98
C VAL A 61 -2.47 -4.03 -2.17
N ALA A 62 -2.05 -4.26 -3.39
CA ALA A 62 -0.66 -4.60 -3.70
C ALA A 62 0.22 -3.35 -3.65
N ILE A 63 1.45 -3.48 -3.12
CA ILE A 63 2.47 -2.42 -3.13
C ILE A 63 3.72 -2.96 -3.82
N ILE A 64 4.07 -2.41 -4.98
CA ILE A 64 5.18 -2.85 -5.83
C ILE A 64 6.22 -1.75 -5.93
N GLY A 65 7.26 -1.82 -5.12
CA GLY A 65 8.28 -0.79 -5.10
C GLY A 65 9.34 -1.01 -4.02
N ALA A 66 10.44 -0.27 -4.13
CA ALA A 66 11.46 -0.22 -3.11
C ALA A 66 10.97 0.59 -1.90
N ASN A 67 11.60 0.35 -0.74
CA ASN A 67 11.32 1.08 0.48
C ASN A 67 11.45 2.58 0.27
N SER A 68 10.38 3.31 0.58
CA SER A 68 10.32 4.76 0.44
C SER A 68 9.27 5.33 1.40
N ARG A 69 9.28 6.65 1.58
CA ARG A 69 8.23 7.33 2.35
C ARG A 69 6.83 7.02 1.80
N LYS A 70 6.66 7.02 0.48
CA LYS A 70 5.37 6.72 -0.18
C LYS A 70 4.93 5.29 0.07
N TRP A 71 5.87 4.35 0.04
CA TRP A 71 5.62 2.94 0.38
C TRP A 71 5.08 2.81 1.82
N SER A 72 5.73 3.45 2.77
CA SER A 72 5.34 3.37 4.19
C SER A 72 4.00 4.06 4.47
N ILE A 73 3.73 5.22 3.83
CA ILE A 73 2.42 5.89 3.93
C ILE A 73 1.31 4.97 3.41
N SER A 74 1.54 4.30 2.27
CA SER A 74 0.58 3.34 1.71
C SER A 74 0.27 2.20 2.66
N ASP A 75 1.30 1.58 3.23
CA ASP A 75 1.15 0.43 4.14
C ASP A 75 0.40 0.81 5.43
N TYR A 76 0.77 1.93 6.05
CA TYR A 76 0.02 2.43 7.20
C TYR A 76 -1.43 2.79 6.86
N ALA A 77 -1.67 3.44 5.72
CA ALA A 77 -3.02 3.83 5.30
C ALA A 77 -3.92 2.60 5.08
N ILE A 78 -3.40 1.56 4.43
CA ILE A 78 -4.08 0.28 4.23
C ILE A 78 -4.46 -0.34 5.58
N ALA A 79 -3.52 -0.39 6.53
CA ALA A 79 -3.78 -0.91 7.87
C ALA A 79 -4.87 -0.11 8.63
N HIS A 80 -4.91 1.23 8.45
CA HIS A 80 -5.89 2.09 9.15
C HIS A 80 -7.33 1.92 8.68
N ILE A 81 -7.56 1.35 7.50
CA ILE A 81 -8.90 1.10 6.96
C ILE A 81 -9.28 -0.39 6.96
N ARG A 82 -8.60 -1.22 7.77
CA ARG A 82 -8.82 -2.68 7.85
C ARG A 82 -8.65 -3.42 6.52
N ALA A 83 -7.92 -2.83 5.57
CA ALA A 83 -7.53 -3.49 4.33
C ALA A 83 -6.23 -4.28 4.53
N VAL A 84 -5.89 -5.11 3.57
CA VAL A 84 -4.75 -6.03 3.63
C VAL A 84 -3.65 -5.57 2.69
N SER A 85 -2.47 -5.31 3.21
CA SER A 85 -1.28 -4.99 2.43
C SER A 85 -0.70 -6.24 1.76
N VAL A 86 -0.36 -6.13 0.47
CA VAL A 86 0.28 -7.20 -0.31
C VAL A 86 1.60 -6.68 -0.88
N PRO A 87 2.70 -6.76 -0.10
CA PRO A 87 4.02 -6.35 -0.58
C PRO A 87 4.51 -7.26 -1.70
N VAL A 88 4.91 -6.65 -2.82
CA VAL A 88 5.45 -7.34 -4.00
C VAL A 88 6.85 -6.82 -4.29
N TYR A 89 7.82 -7.72 -4.40
CA TYR A 89 9.20 -7.32 -4.69
C TYR A 89 9.31 -6.69 -6.08
N PRO A 90 9.91 -5.49 -6.20
CA PRO A 90 10.04 -4.80 -7.49
C PRO A 90 10.99 -5.51 -8.47
N THR A 91 11.78 -6.47 -7.99
CA THR A 91 12.71 -7.27 -8.79
C THR A 91 12.05 -8.47 -9.47
N LEU A 92 10.80 -8.80 -9.13
CA LEU A 92 10.07 -9.89 -9.78
C LEU A 92 9.85 -9.59 -11.27
N ILE A 93 9.89 -10.64 -12.07
CA ILE A 93 9.52 -10.55 -13.50
C ILE A 93 8.00 -10.32 -13.65
N PRO A 94 7.53 -9.81 -14.81
CA PRO A 94 6.10 -9.48 -14.99
C PRO A 94 5.16 -10.63 -14.62
N ALA A 95 5.41 -11.85 -15.08
CA ALA A 95 4.55 -13.00 -14.79
C ALA A 95 4.44 -13.32 -13.30
N GLN A 96 5.51 -13.13 -12.53
CA GLN A 96 5.49 -13.34 -11.07
C GLN A 96 4.73 -12.22 -10.35
N SER A 97 4.92 -10.96 -10.79
CA SER A 97 4.18 -9.83 -10.22
C SER A 97 2.67 -9.96 -10.47
N GLN A 98 2.30 -10.33 -11.71
CA GLN A 98 0.90 -10.59 -12.07
C GLN A 98 0.32 -11.71 -11.20
N TYR A 99 1.03 -12.84 -11.10
CA TYR A 99 0.57 -13.95 -10.27
C TYR A 99 0.28 -13.54 -8.82
N VAL A 100 1.16 -12.75 -8.19
CA VAL A 100 0.94 -12.31 -6.81
C VAL A 100 -0.28 -11.40 -6.70
N VAL A 101 -0.46 -10.46 -7.63
CA VAL A 101 -1.60 -9.53 -7.65
C VAL A 101 -2.92 -10.27 -7.87
N GLU A 102 -2.97 -11.22 -8.81
CA GLU A 102 -4.14 -12.04 -9.09
C GLU A 102 -4.46 -12.98 -7.93
N HIS A 103 -3.46 -13.74 -7.48
CA HIS A 103 -3.66 -14.75 -6.42
C HIS A 103 -4.05 -14.13 -5.07
N SER A 104 -3.61 -12.92 -4.79
CA SER A 104 -4.06 -12.16 -3.62
C SER A 104 -5.43 -11.51 -3.81
N GLU A 105 -5.99 -11.52 -5.02
CA GLU A 105 -7.23 -10.83 -5.38
C GLU A 105 -7.15 -9.31 -5.10
N SER A 106 -5.97 -8.71 -5.33
CA SER A 106 -5.76 -7.29 -5.09
C SER A 106 -6.64 -6.42 -5.99
N LYS A 107 -7.36 -5.48 -5.40
CA LYS A 107 -8.24 -4.54 -6.11
C LYS A 107 -7.50 -3.33 -6.63
N ILE A 108 -6.47 -2.88 -5.90
CA ILE A 108 -5.60 -1.76 -6.26
C ILE A 108 -4.15 -2.24 -6.21
N ALA A 109 -3.33 -1.76 -7.14
CA ALA A 109 -1.87 -1.90 -7.08
C ALA A 109 -1.23 -0.51 -6.97
N ILE A 110 -0.42 -0.29 -5.95
CA ILE A 110 0.39 0.93 -5.77
C ILE A 110 1.79 0.61 -6.29
N VAL A 111 2.20 1.24 -7.38
CA VAL A 111 3.44 0.95 -8.08
C VAL A 111 4.43 2.11 -7.99
N GLN A 112 5.74 1.80 -7.87
CA GLN A 112 6.77 2.81 -7.71
C GLN A 112 6.89 3.74 -8.93
N ASP A 113 6.92 3.16 -10.14
CA ASP A 113 7.26 3.82 -11.38
C ASP A 113 6.61 3.11 -12.59
N GLU A 114 6.86 3.61 -13.79
CA GLU A 114 6.32 3.06 -15.03
C GLU A 114 6.81 1.62 -15.31
N VAL A 115 8.02 1.26 -14.88
CA VAL A 115 8.53 -0.11 -15.02
C VAL A 115 7.68 -1.10 -14.23
N GLN A 116 7.28 -0.73 -13.00
CA GLN A 116 6.41 -1.58 -12.18
C GLN A 116 4.96 -1.53 -12.68
N LEU A 117 4.51 -0.37 -13.18
CA LEU A 117 3.21 -0.22 -13.82
C LEU A 117 3.03 -1.21 -14.98
N ASP A 118 3.99 -1.26 -15.90
CA ASP A 118 3.93 -2.09 -17.09
C ASP A 118 3.84 -3.58 -16.77
N LYS A 119 4.39 -4.02 -15.64
CA LYS A 119 4.30 -5.42 -15.22
C LYS A 119 2.87 -5.87 -14.93
N VAL A 120 2.06 -5.00 -14.32
CA VAL A 120 0.72 -5.37 -13.81
C VAL A 120 -0.43 -4.72 -14.57
N TYR A 121 -0.13 -3.75 -15.43
CA TYR A 121 -1.17 -3.07 -16.24
C TYR A 121 -2.05 -4.02 -17.06
N PRO A 122 -1.52 -5.13 -17.65
CA PRO A 122 -2.37 -6.07 -18.37
C PRO A 122 -3.54 -6.62 -17.56
N LEU A 123 -3.43 -6.67 -16.23
CA LEU A 123 -4.47 -7.17 -15.33
C LEU A 123 -5.69 -6.25 -15.23
N ILE A 124 -5.58 -4.98 -15.58
CA ILE A 124 -6.72 -4.01 -15.58
C ILE A 124 -7.84 -4.45 -16.53
N ASN A 125 -7.47 -5.11 -17.63
CA ASN A 125 -8.43 -5.55 -18.65
C ASN A 125 -8.65 -7.07 -18.64
N ASP A 126 -8.09 -7.79 -17.66
CA ASP A 126 -8.29 -9.22 -17.52
C ASP A 126 -9.57 -9.52 -16.74
N ALA A 127 -10.48 -10.26 -17.37
CA ALA A 127 -11.77 -10.61 -16.77
C ALA A 127 -11.66 -11.49 -15.49
N ASN A 128 -10.50 -12.12 -15.27
CA ASN A 128 -10.23 -12.95 -14.10
C ASN A 128 -9.54 -12.15 -12.98
N SER A 129 -9.14 -10.91 -13.24
CA SER A 129 -8.46 -10.06 -12.26
C SER A 129 -9.46 -9.14 -11.53
N ASN A 130 -9.25 -8.96 -10.24
CA ASN A 130 -10.00 -7.97 -9.45
C ASN A 130 -9.36 -6.57 -9.51
N LEU A 131 -8.19 -6.43 -10.16
CA LEU A 131 -7.47 -5.18 -10.25
C LEU A 131 -8.22 -4.17 -11.12
N HIS A 132 -8.70 -3.08 -10.52
CA HIS A 132 -9.46 -2.06 -11.24
C HIS A 132 -8.78 -0.70 -11.27
N THR A 133 -7.75 -0.46 -10.44
CA THR A 133 -7.04 0.82 -10.37
C THR A 133 -5.57 0.58 -10.05
N ILE A 134 -4.69 1.36 -10.68
CA ILE A 134 -3.27 1.39 -10.32
C ILE A 134 -2.92 2.81 -9.87
N ILE A 135 -2.28 2.92 -8.70
CA ILE A 135 -1.75 4.18 -8.17
C ILE A 135 -0.25 4.22 -8.45
N ILE A 136 0.21 5.22 -9.20
CA ILE A 136 1.63 5.37 -9.50
C ILE A 136 2.30 6.40 -8.58
N MET A 137 3.39 5.99 -7.91
CA MET A 137 4.15 6.85 -6.99
C MET A 137 4.96 7.93 -7.73
N ASP A 138 5.34 7.70 -8.98
CA ASP A 138 6.03 8.69 -9.79
C ASP A 138 5.07 9.79 -10.25
N ASN A 139 5.20 10.98 -9.66
CA ASN A 139 4.36 12.13 -10.01
C ASN A 139 4.67 12.71 -11.40
N SER A 140 5.81 12.36 -12.01
CA SER A 140 6.19 12.78 -13.36
C SER A 140 5.47 11.98 -14.45
N TYR A 141 4.84 10.85 -14.10
CA TYR A 141 4.08 10.04 -15.05
C TYR A 141 3.02 10.86 -15.79
N ASN A 142 3.08 10.84 -17.12
CA ASN A 142 2.15 11.52 -18.02
C ASN A 142 1.61 10.59 -19.11
N GLY A 143 1.73 9.26 -18.93
CA GLY A 143 1.18 8.28 -19.85
C GLY A 143 -0.36 8.31 -19.89
N GLY A 144 -0.91 7.98 -21.04
CA GLY A 144 -2.37 8.02 -21.30
C GLY A 144 -3.09 6.70 -20.99
N LYS A 145 -2.55 5.84 -20.11
CA LYS A 145 -3.22 4.59 -19.75
C LYS A 145 -4.42 4.86 -18.84
N GLU A 146 -5.52 4.17 -19.09
CA GLU A 146 -6.75 4.29 -18.28
C GLU A 146 -6.59 3.63 -16.90
N ASN A 147 -7.42 4.06 -15.95
CA ASN A 147 -7.46 3.53 -14.57
C ASN A 147 -6.13 3.72 -13.79
N ILE A 148 -5.36 4.73 -14.17
CA ILE A 148 -4.14 5.13 -13.46
C ILE A 148 -4.40 6.43 -12.69
N VAL A 149 -4.04 6.42 -11.41
CA VAL A 149 -4.13 7.57 -10.51
C VAL A 149 -2.72 7.93 -10.02
N LYS A 150 -2.36 9.21 -10.02
CA LYS A 150 -1.09 9.62 -9.40
C LYS A 150 -1.20 9.56 -7.88
N PHE A 151 -0.13 9.17 -7.23
CA PHE A 151 -0.06 9.09 -5.76
C PHE A 151 -0.46 10.42 -5.09
N ALA A 152 -0.03 11.54 -5.67
CA ALA A 152 -0.38 12.87 -5.15
C ALA A 152 -1.87 13.19 -5.25
N ASP A 153 -2.57 12.64 -6.25
CA ASP A 153 -3.98 12.94 -6.48
C ASP A 153 -4.87 12.19 -5.47
N VAL A 154 -4.41 11.04 -4.94
CA VAL A 154 -5.15 10.25 -3.94
C VAL A 154 -5.44 11.07 -2.68
N PHE A 155 -4.51 11.93 -2.24
CA PHE A 155 -4.71 12.80 -1.08
C PHE A 155 -5.84 13.83 -1.26
N ASN A 156 -6.21 14.11 -2.51
CA ASN A 156 -7.24 15.09 -2.85
C ASN A 156 -8.60 14.46 -3.13
N MET A 157 -8.72 13.13 -3.07
CA MET A 157 -9.98 12.43 -3.25
C MET A 157 -10.83 12.55 -2.00
N LYS A 158 -11.76 13.51 -2.02
CA LYS A 158 -12.61 13.88 -0.87
C LYS A 158 -14.09 13.90 -1.25
N ASP A 159 -14.50 13.07 -2.23
CA ASP A 159 -15.90 12.94 -2.64
C ASP A 159 -16.78 12.52 -1.44
N THR A 160 -16.23 11.61 -0.61
CA THR A 160 -16.77 11.27 0.70
C THR A 160 -15.67 11.43 1.74
N GLN A 161 -15.97 12.15 2.82
CA GLN A 161 -15.06 12.26 3.97
C GLN A 161 -15.37 11.13 4.96
N HIS A 162 -14.41 10.20 5.11
CA HIS A 162 -14.49 9.10 6.06
C HIS A 162 -13.77 9.48 7.37
N ASP A 163 -14.33 9.09 8.51
CA ASP A 163 -13.62 9.20 9.80
C ASP A 163 -12.61 8.05 9.93
N ILE A 164 -11.42 8.28 9.39
CA ILE A 164 -10.35 7.27 9.39
C ILE A 164 -9.92 6.86 10.80
N ARG A 165 -10.00 7.78 11.77
CA ARG A 165 -9.68 7.46 13.17
C ARG A 165 -10.71 6.52 13.79
N ALA A 166 -12.00 6.76 13.53
CA ALA A 166 -13.05 5.87 13.98
C ALA A 166 -12.92 4.48 13.31
N ILE A 167 -12.65 4.41 12.01
CA ILE A 167 -12.41 3.13 11.30
C ILE A 167 -11.20 2.42 11.90
N SER A 168 -10.09 3.11 12.05
CA SER A 168 -8.84 2.58 12.62
C SER A 168 -9.02 2.02 14.05
N ALA A 169 -9.91 2.62 14.83
CA ALA A 169 -10.23 2.14 16.18
C ALA A 169 -10.98 0.79 16.19
N THR A 170 -11.58 0.39 15.07
CA THR A 170 -12.27 -0.91 14.92
C THR A 170 -11.35 -2.06 14.50
N VAL A 171 -10.05 -1.79 14.21
CA VAL A 171 -9.09 -2.83 13.84
C VAL A 171 -8.81 -3.74 15.02
N GLU A 172 -8.93 -5.03 14.80
CA GLU A 172 -8.77 -6.07 15.81
C GLU A 172 -7.45 -6.85 15.66
N GLU A 173 -6.99 -7.47 16.75
CA GLU A 173 -5.71 -8.22 16.76
C GLU A 173 -5.70 -9.45 15.83
N ASN A 174 -6.86 -9.97 15.48
CA ASN A 174 -7.02 -11.09 14.56
C ASN A 174 -7.33 -10.67 13.11
N ASP A 175 -7.41 -9.38 12.82
CA ASP A 175 -7.56 -8.90 11.44
C ASP A 175 -6.31 -9.24 10.63
N LEU A 176 -6.51 -9.67 9.39
CA LEU A 176 -5.40 -9.91 8.47
C LEU A 176 -4.73 -8.59 8.10
N LEU A 177 -3.46 -8.44 8.45
CA LEU A 177 -2.70 -7.22 8.19
C LEU A 177 -2.01 -7.24 6.82
N THR A 178 -1.39 -8.38 6.47
CA THR A 178 -0.56 -8.48 5.27
C THR A 178 -0.52 -9.90 4.72
N LEU A 179 -0.40 -10.00 3.39
CA LEU A 179 -0.13 -11.26 2.67
C LEU A 179 1.25 -11.16 2.01
N ILE A 180 2.17 -12.05 2.38
CA ILE A 180 3.52 -12.06 1.83
C ILE A 180 3.72 -13.34 1.01
N SER A 181 3.92 -13.18 -0.31
CA SER A 181 4.30 -14.29 -1.19
C SER A 181 5.81 -14.49 -1.18
N VAL A 182 6.25 -15.71 -0.84
CA VAL A 182 7.67 -16.07 -0.74
C VAL A 182 8.05 -17.12 -1.78
N SER A 183 9.22 -16.99 -2.38
CA SER A 183 9.66 -17.81 -3.52
C SER A 183 9.76 -19.31 -3.23
N TYR A 184 9.93 -19.72 -1.98
CA TYR A 184 10.01 -21.14 -1.65
C TYR A 184 8.66 -21.86 -1.61
N THR A 185 7.52 -21.15 -1.70
CA THR A 185 6.21 -21.81 -1.85
C THR A 185 6.03 -22.48 -3.21
N HIS A 186 6.86 -22.13 -4.22
CA HIS A 186 6.92 -22.82 -5.51
C HIS A 186 7.85 -24.03 -5.51
N LEU A 187 8.71 -24.17 -4.51
CA LEU A 187 9.51 -25.38 -4.29
C LEU A 187 8.68 -26.37 -3.48
N ARG A 188 7.57 -26.89 -4.04
CA ARG A 188 7.14 -28.19 -3.59
C ARG A 188 8.33 -29.12 -3.81
N ALA A 189 8.82 -29.66 -2.70
CA ALA A 189 9.81 -30.70 -2.71
C ALA A 189 9.48 -31.70 -3.83
N HIS A 190 10.42 -31.94 -4.72
CA HIS A 190 10.47 -33.22 -5.38
C HIS A 190 10.52 -34.22 -4.23
N GLU A 191 9.40 -34.87 -3.96
CA GLU A 191 9.37 -36.02 -3.11
C GLU A 191 10.39 -36.99 -3.70
N THR A 192 11.51 -37.12 -3.03
CA THR A 192 12.43 -38.23 -3.26
C THR A 192 11.69 -39.44 -2.72
N SER A 193 10.96 -40.12 -3.62
CA SER A 193 10.52 -41.47 -3.38
C SER A 193 11.74 -42.37 -3.27
N HIS A 194 11.98 -42.86 -2.09
CA HIS A 194 12.83 -44.02 -1.84
C HIS A 194 12.06 -45.30 -2.12
#